data_c03f974b09bc8022c9e7fa638ec6186d
#
_entry.id   c03f974b09bc8022c9e7fa638ec6186d
#
_cell.length_a   1.000
_cell.length_b   1.000
_cell.length_c   1.000
_cell.angle_alpha   90.00
_cell.angle_beta   90.00
_cell.angle_gamma   90.00
#
_symmetry.space_group_name_H-M   'P 1'
#
loop_
_entity.id
_entity.type
_entity.pdbx_description
1 polymer ?
#
loop_
_entity_poly.entity_id
_entity_poly.type
_entity_poly.pdbx_seq_one_letter_code
_entity_poly.pdbx_strand_id
1 'polypeptide(L)'
;MGEASDRYFFAPQTQYANVGDTVTWTNGTDAAHTVTSDSGTELASGNLAANSTFDHTFSAVGTFAYHCSIHSYMTAKVVVLAAGAALPATDTSATSGGQSGSADAALLIALIAGLAAGGLAIRRLRPAHEG
;
A
#
# COMPACT_ATOMS: atom_id res chain seq x y z
N MET A 1 8.20 -7.35 -15.32
CA MET A 1 7.73 -6.21 -16.06
C MET A 1 6.30 -6.43 -16.43
N GLY A 2 5.41 -5.76 -15.74
CA GLY A 2 4.00 -5.77 -16.11
C GLY A 2 3.70 -4.82 -17.25
N GLU A 3 4.46 -4.83 -18.29
CA GLU A 3 4.07 -4.26 -19.55
C GLU A 3 3.21 -5.25 -20.32
N ALA A 4 2.14 -5.68 -19.71
CA ALA A 4 1.03 -6.08 -20.50
C ALA A 4 0.42 -4.80 -21.05
N SER A 5 0.95 -4.29 -22.14
CA SER A 5 0.34 -3.22 -22.90
C SER A 5 0.24 -1.87 -22.16
N ASP A 6 1.35 -1.26 -21.79
CA ASP A 6 1.43 0.13 -21.29
C ASP A 6 0.41 0.50 -20.20
N ARG A 7 0.03 -0.44 -19.35
CA ARG A 7 -0.93 -0.20 -18.29
C ARG A 7 -0.27 -0.22 -16.93
N TYR A 8 -0.41 0.85 -16.22
CA TYR A 8 -0.04 0.95 -14.82
C TYR A 8 -1.12 0.36 -13.92
N PHE A 9 -0.75 -0.13 -12.76
CA PHE A 9 -1.67 -0.69 -11.79
C PHE A 9 -1.16 -0.52 -10.35
N PHE A 10 -2.08 -0.51 -9.41
CA PHE A 10 -1.73 -0.63 -8.01
C PHE A 10 -1.48 -2.10 -7.64
N ALA A 11 -0.43 -2.35 -6.89
CA ALA A 11 -0.10 -3.67 -6.40
C ALA A 11 0.22 -3.62 -4.89
N PRO A 12 -0.50 -4.38 -4.08
CA PRO A 12 -1.67 -5.19 -4.41
C PRO A 12 -2.92 -4.33 -4.70
N GLN A 13 -3.88 -4.85 -5.44
CA GLN A 13 -5.15 -4.15 -5.68
C GLN A 13 -6.05 -4.10 -4.45
N THR A 14 -5.87 -5.01 -3.53
CA THR A 14 -6.53 -4.99 -2.23
C THR A 14 -5.46 -5.03 -1.15
N GLN A 15 -5.42 -4.00 -0.36
CA GLN A 15 -4.55 -3.89 0.79
C GLN A 15 -5.37 -3.99 2.06
N TYR A 16 -4.86 -4.73 3.04
CA TYR A 16 -5.45 -4.81 4.37
C TYR A 16 -4.60 -4.05 5.37
N ALA A 17 -5.26 -3.35 6.26
CA ALA A 17 -4.64 -2.62 7.36
C ALA A 17 -5.55 -2.67 8.59
N ASN A 18 -5.04 -2.32 9.74
CA ASN A 18 -5.83 -2.13 10.95
C ASN A 18 -5.98 -0.63 11.25
N VAL A 19 -7.00 -0.29 12.00
CA VAL A 19 -7.11 1.07 12.53
C VAL A 19 -5.83 1.45 13.28
N GLY A 20 -5.26 2.58 12.95
CA GLY A 20 -3.99 3.06 13.48
C GLY A 20 -2.77 2.74 12.60
N ASP A 21 -2.91 1.86 11.62
CA ASP A 21 -1.83 1.55 10.70
C ASP A 21 -1.61 2.67 9.69
N THR A 22 -0.35 2.86 9.33
CA THR A 22 0.06 3.75 8.24
C THR A 22 0.36 2.92 7.00
N VAL A 23 -0.30 3.25 5.91
CA VAL A 23 -0.06 2.67 4.60
C VAL A 23 0.78 3.65 3.79
N THR A 24 1.86 3.14 3.21
CA THR A 24 2.76 3.91 2.36
C THR A 24 2.65 3.44 0.92
N TRP A 25 2.31 4.36 0.02
CA TRP A 25 2.33 4.13 -1.42
C TRP A 25 3.65 4.63 -1.98
N THR A 26 4.28 3.81 -2.79
CA THR A 26 5.52 4.18 -3.49
C THR A 26 5.30 4.10 -4.99
N ASN A 27 5.58 5.17 -5.69
CA ASN A 27 5.57 5.16 -7.14
C ASN A 27 6.86 4.55 -7.67
N GLY A 28 6.80 3.29 -8.04
CA GLY A 28 7.94 2.57 -8.64
C GLY A 28 8.02 2.68 -10.16
N THR A 29 7.23 3.58 -10.77
CA THR A 29 7.21 3.79 -12.22
C THR A 29 7.87 5.11 -12.59
N ASP A 30 8.07 5.33 -13.86
CA ASP A 30 8.59 6.58 -14.40
C ASP A 30 7.50 7.63 -14.67
N ALA A 31 6.24 7.24 -14.62
CA ALA A 31 5.10 8.13 -14.80
C ALA A 31 4.61 8.72 -13.46
N ALA A 32 3.98 9.87 -13.53
CA ALA A 32 3.31 10.44 -12.35
C ALA A 32 1.97 9.75 -12.09
N HIS A 33 1.66 9.52 -10.84
CA HIS A 33 0.40 8.90 -10.39
C HIS A 33 -0.20 9.67 -9.22
N THR A 34 -1.45 9.33 -8.89
CA THR A 34 -2.11 9.84 -7.69
C THR A 34 -2.75 8.69 -6.90
N VAL A 35 -2.94 8.90 -5.62
CA VAL A 35 -3.79 8.07 -4.77
C VAL A 35 -4.96 8.95 -4.34
N THR A 36 -6.11 8.74 -4.95
CA THR A 36 -7.28 9.60 -4.79
C THR A 36 -8.51 8.75 -4.45
N SER A 37 -9.17 9.07 -3.34
CA SER A 37 -10.41 8.39 -2.94
C SER A 37 -11.47 8.45 -4.02
N ASP A 38 -12.17 7.34 -4.24
CA ASP A 38 -13.33 7.29 -5.14
C ASP A 38 -14.51 8.09 -4.56
N SER A 39 -14.60 8.13 -3.25
CA SER A 39 -15.59 8.94 -2.52
C SER A 39 -14.95 9.53 -1.27
N GLY A 40 -15.38 10.72 -0.91
CA GLY A 40 -14.82 11.42 0.23
C GLY A 40 -13.40 11.98 -0.04
N THR A 41 -12.69 12.24 1.03
CA THR A 41 -11.38 12.92 0.99
C THR A 41 -10.29 12.20 1.77
N GLU A 42 -10.53 10.95 2.12
CA GLU A 42 -9.61 10.16 2.95
C GLU A 42 -8.21 10.04 2.32
N LEU A 43 -8.17 9.80 1.02
CA LEU A 43 -6.93 9.69 0.27
C LEU A 43 -6.85 10.82 -0.77
N ALA A 44 -5.82 11.61 -0.68
CA ALA A 44 -5.56 12.73 -1.59
C ALA A 44 -4.05 13.03 -1.64
N SER A 45 -3.31 12.25 -2.39
CA SER A 45 -1.85 12.38 -2.44
C SER A 45 -1.35 13.55 -3.27
N GLY A 46 -2.16 14.04 -4.21
CA GLY A 46 -1.64 14.86 -5.28
C GLY A 46 -0.74 14.04 -6.23
N ASN A 47 0.01 14.69 -7.08
CA ASN A 47 0.90 14.03 -8.04
C ASN A 47 2.12 13.43 -7.33
N LEU A 48 2.29 12.13 -7.49
CA LEU A 48 3.46 11.38 -7.06
C LEU A 48 4.37 11.16 -8.26
N ALA A 49 5.49 11.86 -8.28
CA ALA A 49 6.53 11.64 -9.28
C ALA A 49 7.20 10.28 -9.08
N ALA A 50 8.01 9.87 -10.04
CA ALA A 50 8.81 8.65 -9.92
C ALA A 50 9.57 8.59 -8.60
N ASN A 51 9.53 7.46 -7.94
CA ASN A 51 10.16 7.18 -6.64
C ASN A 51 9.63 8.01 -5.44
N SER A 52 8.56 8.77 -5.64
CA SER A 52 7.90 9.48 -4.54
C SER A 52 7.01 8.55 -3.73
N THR A 53 6.77 8.93 -2.49
CA THR A 53 5.91 8.20 -1.55
C THR A 53 4.78 9.06 -1.04
N PHE A 54 3.70 8.40 -0.63
CA PHE A 54 2.57 8.99 0.07
C PHE A 54 2.18 8.09 1.23
N ASP A 55 2.04 8.66 2.41
CA ASP A 55 1.68 7.96 3.63
C ASP A 55 0.30 8.39 4.11
N HIS A 56 -0.50 7.44 4.56
CA HIS A 56 -1.77 7.72 5.19
C HIS A 56 -2.05 6.77 6.34
N THR A 57 -2.48 7.31 7.47
CA THR A 57 -2.87 6.54 8.65
C THR A 57 -4.40 6.48 8.72
N PHE A 58 -4.94 5.27 8.74
CA PHE A 58 -6.38 5.05 8.81
C PHE A 58 -6.87 5.05 10.25
N SER A 59 -7.87 5.87 10.54
CA SER A 59 -8.45 6.00 11.88
C SER A 59 -9.82 5.34 12.03
N ALA A 60 -10.38 4.80 10.96
CA ALA A 60 -11.70 4.18 10.96
C ALA A 60 -11.71 2.87 10.18
N VAL A 61 -12.51 1.93 10.66
CA VAL A 61 -12.81 0.67 9.96
C VAL A 61 -13.61 0.98 8.69
N GLY A 62 -13.31 0.27 7.61
CA GLY A 62 -14.04 0.41 6.36
C GLY A 62 -13.27 -0.05 5.15
N THR A 63 -13.89 0.09 4.00
CA THR A 63 -13.25 -0.15 2.69
C THR A 63 -13.10 1.19 1.97
N PHE A 64 -11.87 1.53 1.68
CA PHE A 64 -11.50 2.80 1.05
C PHE A 64 -11.03 2.52 -0.36
N ALA A 65 -11.95 2.63 -1.31
CA ALA A 65 -11.64 2.50 -2.73
C ALA A 65 -10.98 3.77 -3.24
N TYR A 66 -10.00 3.61 -4.10
CA TYR A 66 -9.25 4.71 -4.68
C TYR A 66 -8.79 4.43 -6.10
N HIS A 67 -8.43 5.47 -6.77
CA HIS A 67 -7.94 5.43 -8.16
C HIS A 67 -6.79 6.42 -8.37
N CYS A 68 -6.15 6.30 -9.52
CA CYS A 68 -5.25 7.33 -10.03
C CYS A 68 -6.04 8.33 -10.88
N SER A 69 -5.97 9.62 -10.56
CA SER A 69 -6.69 10.65 -11.31
C SER A 69 -6.13 10.87 -12.73
N ILE A 70 -4.87 10.50 -12.94
CA ILE A 70 -4.20 10.62 -14.26
C ILE A 70 -4.54 9.42 -15.14
N HIS A 71 -4.61 8.23 -14.54
CA HIS A 71 -4.87 6.96 -15.22
C HIS A 71 -6.11 6.30 -14.61
N SER A 72 -7.28 6.73 -15.01
CA SER A 72 -8.55 6.38 -14.38
C SER A 72 -8.86 4.87 -14.32
N TYR A 73 -8.21 4.07 -15.13
CA TYR A 73 -8.31 2.62 -15.09
C TYR A 73 -7.51 1.98 -13.94
N MET A 74 -6.60 2.72 -13.31
CA MET A 74 -5.86 2.26 -12.13
C MET A 74 -6.74 2.40 -10.91
N THR A 75 -7.28 1.31 -10.44
CA THR A 75 -8.16 1.25 -9.26
C THR A 75 -7.67 0.25 -8.24
N ALA A 76 -7.91 0.53 -6.98
CA ALA A 76 -7.57 -0.36 -5.87
C ALA A 76 -8.39 -0.01 -4.63
N LYS A 77 -8.16 -0.71 -3.53
CA LYS A 77 -8.82 -0.43 -2.26
C LYS A 77 -7.95 -0.82 -1.07
N VAL A 78 -8.15 -0.12 0.03
CA VAL A 78 -7.66 -0.52 1.34
C VAL A 78 -8.85 -0.99 2.17
N VAL A 79 -8.74 -2.16 2.76
CA VAL A 79 -9.71 -2.69 3.73
C VAL A 79 -9.12 -2.51 5.11
N VAL A 80 -9.73 -1.65 5.89
CA VAL A 80 -9.28 -1.34 7.25
C VAL A 80 -10.13 -2.10 8.26
N LEU A 81 -9.48 -2.93 9.03
CA LEU A 81 -10.08 -3.76 10.08
C LEU A 81 -9.91 -3.12 11.44
N ALA A 82 -10.62 -3.62 12.41
CA ALA A 82 -10.48 -3.17 13.80
C ALA A 82 -9.04 -3.29 14.28
N ALA A 83 -8.63 -2.41 15.17
CA ALA A 83 -7.30 -2.46 15.76
C ALA A 83 -7.02 -3.84 16.38
N GLY A 84 -5.87 -4.42 16.03
CA GLY A 84 -5.48 -5.75 16.51
C GLY A 84 -6.15 -6.93 15.82
N ALA A 85 -7.02 -6.71 14.82
CA ALA A 85 -7.60 -7.78 14.05
C ALA A 85 -6.54 -8.50 13.20
N ALA A 86 -6.70 -9.82 13.03
CA ALA A 86 -5.82 -10.58 12.16
C ALA A 86 -6.00 -10.15 10.70
N LEU A 87 -4.91 -9.79 10.07
CA LEU A 87 -4.93 -9.44 8.64
C LEU A 87 -4.95 -10.73 7.81
N PRO A 88 -5.74 -10.79 6.75
CA PRO A 88 -5.65 -11.87 5.80
C PRO A 88 -4.21 -11.98 5.28
N ALA A 89 -3.73 -13.20 5.14
CA ALA A 89 -2.44 -13.42 4.50
C ALA A 89 -2.52 -12.91 3.07
N THR A 90 -1.85 -11.80 2.80
CA THR A 90 -1.55 -11.47 1.43
C THR A 90 -0.54 -12.50 0.96
N ASP A 91 -0.80 -13.11 -0.17
CA ASP A 91 0.03 -14.14 -0.74
C ASP A 91 1.35 -13.55 -1.26
N THR A 92 2.08 -12.98 -0.39
CA THR A 92 3.50 -12.83 -0.57
C THR A 92 4.10 -13.89 0.31
N SER A 93 4.82 -14.76 -0.24
CA SER A 93 5.65 -15.77 0.38
C SER A 93 6.66 -15.19 1.39
N ALA A 94 6.26 -14.19 2.14
CA ALA A 94 7.00 -13.78 3.29
C ALA A 94 6.87 -14.88 4.30
N THR A 95 7.84 -15.72 4.37
CA THR A 95 8.11 -16.56 5.50
C THR A 95 8.31 -15.67 6.71
N SER A 96 7.25 -15.16 7.22
CA SER A 96 7.30 -14.59 8.54
C SER A 96 7.22 -15.77 9.49
N GLY A 97 8.34 -16.17 10.01
CA GLY A 97 8.32 -17.06 11.13
C GLY A 97 7.57 -16.40 12.27
N GLY A 98 6.33 -16.80 12.49
CA GLY A 98 5.57 -16.61 13.69
C GLY A 98 5.81 -15.32 14.48
N GLN A 99 5.71 -14.21 13.85
CA GLN A 99 5.75 -12.95 14.55
C GLN A 99 4.45 -12.73 15.26
N SER A 100 4.46 -13.04 16.53
CA SER A 100 3.48 -12.50 17.44
C SER A 100 3.54 -11.00 17.40
N GLY A 101 2.45 -10.38 16.99
CA GLY A 101 2.42 -8.97 16.74
C GLY A 101 2.76 -8.12 17.95
N SER A 102 3.86 -7.51 17.89
CA SER A 102 3.93 -6.19 18.46
C SER A 102 3.34 -5.26 17.43
N ALA A 103 2.58 -4.31 17.91
CA ALA A 103 1.77 -3.41 17.11
C ALA A 103 2.55 -2.39 16.28
N ASP A 104 3.68 -2.75 15.77
CA ASP A 104 4.46 -1.87 14.91
C ASP A 104 4.14 -2.17 13.45
N ALA A 105 2.98 -1.75 13.07
CA ALA A 105 2.51 -1.98 11.74
C ALA A 105 2.81 -0.79 10.84
N ALA A 106 4.04 -0.58 10.52
CA ALA A 106 4.37 0.17 9.33
C ALA A 106 4.32 -0.79 8.14
N LEU A 107 3.20 -0.87 7.48
CA LEU A 107 3.06 -1.64 6.27
C LEU A 107 3.60 -0.80 5.11
N LEU A 108 4.80 -1.11 4.69
CA LEU A 108 5.35 -0.56 3.47
C LEU A 108 4.82 -1.35 2.29
N ILE A 109 4.01 -0.71 1.50
CA ILE A 109 3.44 -1.31 0.32
C ILE A 109 3.89 -0.53 -0.89
N ALA A 110 4.59 -1.21 -1.77
CA ALA A 110 4.86 -0.66 -3.08
C ALA A 110 3.58 -0.77 -3.91
N LEU A 111 2.90 0.34 -4.09
CA LEU A 111 1.54 0.32 -4.58
C LEU A 111 1.37 0.77 -6.01
N ILE A 112 2.40 1.35 -6.56
CA ILE A 112 2.38 1.79 -7.94
C ILE A 112 3.50 1.05 -8.62
N ALA A 113 3.18 -0.14 -9.11
CA ALA A 113 4.12 -0.94 -9.85
C ALA A 113 3.84 -0.80 -11.33
N GLY A 114 4.67 -0.08 -12.02
CA GLY A 114 4.70 -0.13 -13.48
C GLY A 114 5.45 -1.35 -13.99
N LEU A 115 6.21 -1.98 -13.17
CA LEU A 115 7.09 -3.08 -13.53
C LEU A 115 7.32 -3.96 -12.34
N ALA A 116 6.64 -5.04 -12.25
CA ALA A 116 6.98 -6.06 -11.32
C ALA A 116 8.16 -6.88 -11.85
N ALA A 117 9.30 -6.29 -11.93
CA ALA A 117 10.50 -7.08 -11.98
C ALA A 117 10.89 -7.40 -10.56
N GLY A 118 10.47 -8.52 -10.10
CA GLY A 118 11.01 -9.20 -8.96
C GLY A 118 11.30 -8.37 -7.73
N GLY A 119 10.80 -8.80 -6.63
CA GLY A 119 11.33 -8.40 -5.36
C GLY A 119 10.68 -7.16 -4.80
N LEU A 120 9.52 -7.36 -4.29
CA LEU A 120 9.02 -6.55 -3.20
C LEU A 120 9.99 -6.71 -2.03
N ALA A 121 10.95 -5.83 -1.92
CA ALA A 121 11.75 -5.75 -0.73
C ALA A 121 10.89 -5.15 0.38
N ILE A 122 10.23 -5.98 1.12
CA ILE A 122 9.65 -5.58 2.39
C ILE A 122 10.82 -5.35 3.33
N ARG A 123 11.31 -4.15 3.35
CA ARG A 123 12.27 -3.76 4.37
C ARG A 123 11.50 -3.55 5.66
N ARG A 124 11.45 -4.57 6.50
CA ARG A 124 11.10 -4.36 7.89
C ARG A 124 12.17 -3.49 8.53
N LEU A 125 11.83 -2.25 8.78
CA LEU A 125 12.57 -1.47 9.74
C LEU A 125 12.24 -2.06 11.11
N ARG A 126 13.12 -2.86 11.63
CA ARG A 126 13.09 -3.20 13.03
C ARG A 126 13.39 -1.92 13.82
N PRO A 127 12.52 -1.48 14.70
CA PRO A 127 12.98 -0.55 15.71
C PRO A 127 14.09 -1.25 16.49
N ALA A 128 15.18 -0.56 16.66
CA ALA A 128 16.21 -1.02 17.57
C ALA A 128 15.57 -1.16 18.94
N HIS A 129 15.44 -2.37 19.39
CA HIS A 129 15.07 -2.62 20.78
C HIS A 129 16.32 -2.42 21.59
N GLU A 130 16.49 -1.23 22.09
CA GLU A 130 17.37 -1.03 23.23
C GLU A 130 16.63 -1.54 24.47
N GLY A 131 17.01 -2.72 24.87
CA GLY A 131 16.54 -3.29 26.11
C GLY A 131 17.49 -3.04 27.23
#